data_08ae7c2d22c71c54c9bd8101f883eac7
#
_entry.id   08ae7c2d22c71c54c9bd8101f883eac7
#
_cell.length_a   1.000
_cell.length_b   1.000
_cell.length_c   1.000
_cell.angle_alpha   90.00
_cell.angle_beta   90.00
_cell.angle_gamma   90.00
#
_symmetry.space_group_name_H-M   'P 1'
#
loop_
_entity.id
_entity.type
_entity.pdbx_description
1 polymer ?
#
loop_
_entity_poly.entity_id
_entity_poly.type
_entity_poly.pdbx_seq_one_letter_code
_entity_poly.pdbx_strand_id
1 'polypeptide(L)'
;GDTSLIYAIPEALSETELVCSSVNVGSTKAGINMDAVKKMGEVIKETAKLTKDSGGFGCAKLVVFANAVEDNPFMAGAFHGAGEAECVINVGVSGPGVVKCALEKVKGRDFQTVAETVKKTAFKITRMGNLVAKEASKRLNVPFGIVDLSLAPTPAVGDSVAYILEEMGLEKCGAHGTTAALALLNDAVKKGGLSGAFIPVSEDAGMIDAVKTGALSIEKLEAMTCVCSVGLDMIVIPGDTSASTISAIIADEAAIGMINNKTTAVRVIPAPGKKVGDIVEFGGLLGTGPVMKVSNLDSSEFIARGGRIPAPIHSLRN
;
A
#
# COMPACT_ATOMS: atom_id res chain seq x y z
N GLY A 1 -9.59 -5.97 -23.10
CA GLY A 1 -8.37 -6.77 -23.19
C GLY A 1 -8.63 -8.21 -22.83
N ASP A 2 -7.74 -9.10 -23.18
CA ASP A 2 -7.84 -10.52 -22.85
C ASP A 2 -7.75 -10.70 -21.32
N THR A 3 -8.81 -11.26 -20.73
CA THR A 3 -8.89 -11.52 -19.29
C THR A 3 -8.38 -12.91 -18.91
N SER A 4 -7.96 -13.73 -19.87
CA SER A 4 -7.49 -15.10 -19.64
C SER A 4 -6.24 -15.14 -18.76
N LEU A 5 -5.33 -14.18 -18.90
CA LEU A 5 -4.11 -14.08 -18.08
C LEU A 5 -4.38 -13.89 -16.58
N ILE A 6 -5.53 -13.32 -16.21
CA ILE A 6 -5.88 -13.13 -14.80
C ILE A 6 -6.03 -14.48 -14.09
N TYR A 7 -6.54 -15.48 -14.80
CA TYR A 7 -6.70 -16.83 -14.24
C TYR A 7 -5.39 -17.62 -14.11
N ALA A 8 -4.32 -17.22 -14.82
CA ALA A 8 -3.01 -17.84 -14.67
C ALA A 8 -2.22 -17.28 -13.46
N ILE A 9 -2.67 -16.17 -12.87
CA ILE A 9 -1.96 -15.53 -11.75
C ILE A 9 -1.74 -16.46 -10.56
N PRO A 10 -2.75 -17.20 -10.05
CA PRO A 10 -2.55 -18.06 -8.89
C PRO A 10 -1.47 -19.12 -9.10
N GLU A 11 -1.48 -19.79 -10.25
CA GLU A 11 -0.50 -20.82 -10.61
C GLU A 11 0.89 -20.18 -10.75
N ALA A 12 1.00 -19.11 -11.54
CA ALA A 12 2.27 -18.40 -11.74
C ALA A 12 2.92 -17.93 -10.43
N LEU A 13 2.12 -17.41 -9.49
CA LEU A 13 2.64 -16.93 -8.20
C LEU A 13 2.93 -18.08 -7.22
N SER A 14 2.29 -19.24 -7.37
CA SER A 14 2.56 -20.41 -6.53
C SER A 14 3.81 -21.16 -6.96
N GLU A 15 4.10 -21.19 -8.25
CA GLU A 15 5.24 -21.93 -8.82
C GLU A 15 6.53 -21.14 -8.94
N THR A 16 6.47 -19.82 -8.70
CA THR A 16 7.63 -18.93 -8.82
C THR A 16 7.91 -18.22 -7.51
N GLU A 17 9.20 -18.03 -7.21
CA GLU A 17 9.64 -17.34 -6.00
C GLU A 17 9.61 -15.81 -6.13
N LEU A 18 10.12 -15.28 -7.24
CA LEU A 18 10.37 -13.86 -7.43
C LEU A 18 9.36 -13.13 -8.33
N VAL A 19 8.47 -13.86 -8.99
CA VAL A 19 7.47 -13.24 -9.89
C VAL A 19 6.40 -12.55 -9.06
N CYS A 20 6.11 -11.30 -9.38
CA CYS A 20 5.01 -10.53 -8.84
C CYS A 20 4.00 -10.20 -9.95
N SER A 21 2.77 -9.91 -9.57
CA SER A 21 1.71 -9.55 -10.50
C SER A 21 0.85 -8.41 -9.97
N SER A 22 0.25 -7.66 -10.88
CA SER A 22 -0.70 -6.62 -10.53
C SER A 22 -1.81 -6.49 -11.57
N VAL A 23 -2.98 -6.06 -11.12
CA VAL A 23 -4.16 -5.85 -11.97
C VAL A 23 -4.77 -4.50 -11.63
N ASN A 24 -5.04 -3.68 -12.64
CA ASN A 24 -5.75 -2.40 -12.47
C ASN A 24 -7.25 -2.60 -12.76
N VAL A 25 -8.11 -2.38 -11.77
CA VAL A 25 -9.55 -2.63 -11.86
C VAL A 25 -10.40 -1.38 -12.09
N GLY A 26 -9.79 -0.21 -12.03
CA GLY A 26 -10.55 1.04 -12.18
C GLY A 26 -9.70 2.28 -12.32
N SER A 27 -10.36 3.37 -12.65
CA SER A 27 -9.75 4.70 -12.68
C SER A 27 -10.80 5.80 -12.50
N THR A 28 -10.34 7.00 -12.16
CA THR A 28 -11.17 8.19 -12.09
C THR A 28 -11.88 8.49 -13.42
N LYS A 29 -11.23 8.16 -14.54
CA LYS A 29 -11.79 8.41 -15.90
C LYS A 29 -12.77 7.34 -16.35
N ALA A 30 -12.54 6.08 -15.97
CA ALA A 30 -13.31 4.94 -16.48
C ALA A 30 -14.30 4.37 -15.47
N GLY A 31 -14.23 4.76 -14.20
CA GLY A 31 -14.97 4.12 -13.13
C GLY A 31 -14.35 2.78 -12.72
N ILE A 32 -15.11 1.96 -11.98
CA ILE A 32 -14.66 0.68 -11.43
C ILE A 32 -15.28 -0.47 -12.22
N ASN A 33 -14.46 -1.38 -12.72
CA ASN A 33 -14.91 -2.62 -13.36
C ASN A 33 -15.22 -3.67 -12.27
N MET A 34 -16.50 -3.79 -11.90
CA MET A 34 -16.93 -4.70 -10.84
C MET A 34 -16.81 -6.18 -11.23
N ASP A 35 -16.82 -6.52 -12.51
CA ASP A 35 -16.54 -7.89 -12.97
C ASP A 35 -15.07 -8.25 -12.73
N ALA A 36 -14.16 -7.31 -12.98
CA ALA A 36 -12.74 -7.51 -12.66
C ALA A 36 -12.51 -7.56 -11.13
N VAL A 37 -13.18 -6.72 -10.36
CA VAL A 37 -13.13 -6.72 -8.88
C VAL A 37 -13.57 -8.09 -8.34
N LYS A 38 -14.69 -8.62 -8.82
CA LYS A 38 -15.17 -9.96 -8.44
C LYS A 38 -14.13 -11.04 -8.73
N LYS A 39 -13.58 -11.04 -9.95
CA LYS A 39 -12.52 -11.99 -10.34
C LYS A 39 -11.28 -11.91 -9.45
N MET A 40 -10.88 -10.72 -9.09
CA MET A 40 -9.68 -10.54 -8.24
C MET A 40 -9.89 -11.09 -6.83
N GLY A 41 -11.09 -11.02 -6.26
CA GLY A 41 -11.38 -11.70 -4.99
C GLY A 41 -11.23 -13.22 -5.10
N GLU A 42 -11.72 -13.82 -6.21
CA GLU A 42 -11.56 -15.25 -6.48
C GLU A 42 -10.09 -15.62 -6.69
N VAL A 43 -9.36 -14.84 -7.47
CA VAL A 43 -7.92 -15.04 -7.74
C VAL A 43 -7.09 -14.97 -6.46
N ILE A 44 -7.34 -13.99 -5.59
CA ILE A 44 -6.65 -13.86 -4.30
C ILE A 44 -6.94 -15.11 -3.42
N LYS A 45 -8.18 -15.57 -3.37
CA LYS A 45 -8.53 -16.78 -2.61
C LYS A 45 -7.80 -18.02 -3.14
N GLU A 46 -7.77 -18.21 -4.45
CA GLU A 46 -7.08 -19.36 -5.04
C GLU A 46 -5.56 -19.26 -4.87
N THR A 47 -4.98 -18.07 -5.02
CA THR A 47 -3.56 -17.82 -4.74
C THR A 47 -3.20 -18.18 -3.29
N ALA A 48 -4.02 -17.74 -2.33
CA ALA A 48 -3.82 -18.07 -0.92
C ALA A 48 -3.87 -19.57 -0.66
N LYS A 49 -4.82 -20.28 -1.30
CA LYS A 49 -4.99 -21.74 -1.20
C LYS A 49 -3.79 -22.49 -1.78
N LEU A 50 -3.30 -22.10 -2.96
CA LEU A 50 -2.15 -22.72 -3.61
C LEU A 50 -0.84 -22.50 -2.83
N THR A 51 -0.77 -21.41 -2.07
CA THR A 51 0.40 -21.06 -1.25
C THR A 51 0.15 -21.24 0.26
N LYS A 52 -0.76 -22.14 0.64
CA LYS A 52 -1.16 -22.35 2.04
C LYS A 52 0.00 -22.73 2.96
N ASP A 53 0.95 -23.50 2.47
CA ASP A 53 2.09 -24.00 3.26
C ASP A 53 3.08 -22.88 3.64
N SER A 54 3.00 -21.72 2.95
CA SER A 54 3.73 -20.49 3.26
C SER A 54 2.82 -19.36 3.78
N GLY A 55 1.66 -19.73 4.39
CA GLY A 55 0.75 -18.75 4.98
C GLY A 55 0.03 -17.84 3.98
N GLY A 56 -0.08 -18.25 2.71
CA GLY A 56 -0.68 -17.45 1.65
C GLY A 56 0.29 -16.48 0.98
N PHE A 57 1.60 -16.73 1.05
CA PHE A 57 2.66 -15.84 0.57
C PHE A 57 2.50 -15.38 -0.88
N GLY A 58 1.89 -16.19 -1.75
CA GLY A 58 1.58 -15.78 -3.12
C GLY A 58 0.79 -14.47 -3.20
N CYS A 59 -0.09 -14.22 -2.23
CA CYS A 59 -0.86 -12.98 -2.15
C CYS A 59 -0.01 -11.76 -1.78
N ALA A 60 1.14 -11.93 -1.12
CA ALA A 60 2.09 -10.85 -0.86
C ALA A 60 2.76 -10.35 -2.16
N LYS A 61 2.70 -11.15 -3.23
CA LYS A 61 3.23 -10.83 -4.56
C LYS A 61 2.16 -10.32 -5.54
N LEU A 62 0.94 -10.10 -5.07
CA LEU A 62 -0.22 -9.72 -5.88
C LEU A 62 -0.84 -8.42 -5.37
N VAL A 63 -0.91 -7.41 -6.23
CA VAL A 63 -1.52 -6.11 -5.92
C VAL A 63 -2.65 -5.80 -6.89
N VAL A 64 -3.79 -5.35 -6.36
CA VAL A 64 -4.91 -4.85 -7.15
C VAL A 64 -4.95 -3.33 -7.07
N PHE A 65 -4.92 -2.66 -8.20
CA PHE A 65 -4.85 -1.20 -8.30
C PHE A 65 -6.13 -0.56 -8.82
N ALA A 66 -6.33 0.69 -8.41
CA ALA A 66 -7.11 1.67 -9.15
C ALA A 66 -6.23 2.90 -9.43
N ASN A 67 -6.42 3.54 -10.59
CA ASN A 67 -5.58 4.63 -11.07
C ASN A 67 -4.08 4.26 -11.11
N ALA A 68 -3.75 3.05 -11.52
CA ALA A 68 -2.36 2.68 -11.74
C ALA A 68 -1.70 3.62 -12.75
N VAL A 69 -0.49 4.06 -12.44
CA VAL A 69 0.31 4.92 -13.31
C VAL A 69 1.32 4.07 -14.07
N GLU A 70 1.58 4.45 -15.32
CA GLU A 70 2.64 3.85 -16.13
C GLU A 70 4.01 4.12 -15.50
N ASP A 71 4.95 3.22 -15.74
CA ASP A 71 6.34 3.31 -15.25
C ASP A 71 6.46 3.43 -13.73
N ASN A 72 5.55 2.76 -13.04
CA ASN A 72 5.58 2.63 -11.59
C ASN A 72 6.60 1.54 -11.20
N PRO A 73 7.68 1.87 -10.49
CA PRO A 73 8.75 0.93 -10.17
C PRO A 73 8.51 0.07 -8.91
N PHE A 74 7.32 0.11 -8.31
CA PHE A 74 7.03 -0.66 -7.10
C PHE A 74 7.10 -2.16 -7.34
N MET A 75 7.77 -2.89 -6.43
CA MET A 75 8.09 -4.31 -6.59
C MET A 75 6.90 -5.18 -7.01
N ALA A 76 5.86 -5.29 -6.18
CA ALA A 76 4.69 -6.11 -6.48
C ALA A 76 3.67 -5.41 -7.38
N GLY A 77 3.85 -4.14 -7.70
CA GLY A 77 2.90 -3.31 -8.40
C GLY A 77 3.50 -2.51 -9.54
N ALA A 78 4.59 -2.97 -10.13
CA ALA A 78 5.21 -2.28 -11.24
C ALA A 78 4.35 -2.35 -12.51
N PHE A 79 4.21 -1.22 -13.19
CA PHE A 79 3.61 -1.12 -14.51
C PHE A 79 4.62 -0.51 -15.48
N HIS A 80 4.81 -1.16 -16.62
CA HIS A 80 5.72 -0.69 -17.64
C HIS A 80 4.99 0.19 -18.65
N GLY A 81 5.54 1.36 -18.94
CA GLY A 81 4.99 2.30 -19.89
C GLY A 81 5.48 2.06 -21.33
N ALA A 82 4.87 2.75 -22.28
CA ALA A 82 5.14 2.58 -23.71
C ALA A 82 6.34 3.39 -24.23
N GLY A 83 6.85 4.34 -23.46
CA GLY A 83 7.85 5.32 -23.90
C GLY A 83 9.22 5.22 -23.24
N GLU A 84 9.42 4.25 -22.35
CA GLU A 84 10.63 4.15 -21.54
C GLU A 84 11.72 3.28 -22.20
N ALA A 85 12.95 3.45 -21.70
CA ALA A 85 14.05 2.58 -22.08
C ALA A 85 13.81 1.16 -21.60
N GLU A 86 14.27 0.15 -22.37
CA GLU A 86 14.14 -1.27 -22.01
C GLU A 86 14.86 -1.62 -20.69
N CYS A 87 15.83 -0.82 -20.29
CA CYS A 87 16.56 -0.98 -19.04
C CYS A 87 16.77 0.39 -18.39
N VAL A 88 16.34 0.55 -17.14
CA VAL A 88 16.44 1.78 -16.37
C VAL A 88 16.77 1.47 -14.92
N ILE A 89 17.54 2.34 -14.25
CA ILE A 89 17.81 2.26 -12.82
C ILE A 89 16.86 3.18 -12.08
N ASN A 90 16.11 2.61 -11.12
CA ASN A 90 15.36 3.36 -10.12
C ASN A 90 16.00 3.14 -8.74
N VAL A 91 15.96 4.14 -7.89
CA VAL A 91 16.53 4.07 -6.53
C VAL A 91 15.43 4.30 -5.51
N GLY A 92 15.21 3.32 -4.65
CA GLY A 92 14.31 3.44 -3.50
C GLY A 92 15.08 3.87 -2.25
N VAL A 93 14.47 4.73 -1.43
CA VAL A 93 15.04 5.18 -0.16
C VAL A 93 14.02 5.01 0.95
N SER A 94 14.34 4.20 1.97
CA SER A 94 13.53 4.17 3.20
C SER A 94 13.88 5.36 4.09
N GLY A 95 12.86 6.05 4.60
CA GLY A 95 13.02 7.30 5.31
C GLY A 95 12.29 7.49 6.64
N PRO A 96 11.37 6.59 7.08
CA PRO A 96 10.56 6.83 8.29
C PRO A 96 11.39 7.07 9.55
N GLY A 97 12.42 6.29 9.80
CA GLY A 97 13.29 6.45 10.97
C GLY A 97 13.99 7.82 11.00
N VAL A 98 14.41 8.33 9.85
CA VAL A 98 15.05 9.65 9.74
C VAL A 98 14.05 10.78 10.06
N VAL A 99 12.82 10.66 9.56
CA VAL A 99 11.74 11.62 9.83
C VAL A 99 11.37 11.60 11.32
N LYS A 100 11.20 10.39 11.90
CA LYS A 100 10.93 10.24 13.34
C LYS A 100 11.99 10.93 14.19
N CYS A 101 13.26 10.62 13.98
CA CYS A 101 14.37 11.26 14.71
C CYS A 101 14.42 12.79 14.53
N ALA A 102 13.97 13.32 13.40
CA ALA A 102 13.88 14.76 13.21
C ALA A 102 12.74 15.37 14.05
N LEU A 103 11.60 14.67 14.18
CA LEU A 103 10.44 15.13 14.96
C LEU A 103 10.70 15.07 16.47
N GLU A 104 11.46 14.11 16.96
CA GLU A 104 11.87 14.05 18.38
C GLU A 104 12.52 15.37 18.85
N LYS A 105 13.25 16.05 17.96
CA LYS A 105 13.92 17.34 18.24
C LYS A 105 12.97 18.54 18.34
N VAL A 106 11.74 18.38 17.85
CA VAL A 106 10.71 19.42 17.87
C VAL A 106 9.47 18.99 18.63
N LYS A 107 9.61 18.02 19.53
CA LYS A 107 8.52 17.49 20.35
C LYS A 107 7.79 18.62 21.09
N GLY A 108 6.46 18.59 21.05
CA GLY A 108 5.60 19.59 21.69
C GLY A 108 5.53 20.93 20.96
N ARG A 109 6.17 21.08 19.81
CA ARG A 109 6.03 22.29 18.97
C ARG A 109 4.73 22.21 18.15
N ASP A 110 4.29 23.34 17.63
CA ASP A 110 3.10 23.46 16.80
C ASP A 110 3.20 22.69 15.47
N PHE A 111 2.06 22.41 14.84
CA PHE A 111 2.02 21.64 13.60
C PHE A 111 2.69 22.32 12.41
N GLN A 112 2.83 23.63 12.40
CA GLN A 112 3.59 24.33 11.36
C GLN A 112 5.09 23.98 11.46
N THR A 113 5.63 23.96 12.67
CA THR A 113 7.01 23.54 12.95
C THR A 113 7.21 22.06 12.59
N VAL A 114 6.25 21.19 12.92
CA VAL A 114 6.25 19.76 12.54
C VAL A 114 6.30 19.61 11.01
N ALA A 115 5.39 20.25 10.28
CA ALA A 115 5.32 20.18 8.82
C ALA A 115 6.61 20.67 8.15
N GLU A 116 7.17 21.79 8.59
CA GLU A 116 8.43 22.31 8.06
C GLU A 116 9.62 21.37 8.34
N THR A 117 9.64 20.74 9.51
CA THR A 117 10.67 19.77 9.88
C THR A 117 10.59 18.53 8.99
N VAL A 118 9.40 17.99 8.78
CA VAL A 118 9.17 16.85 7.88
C VAL A 118 9.58 17.20 6.44
N LYS A 119 9.12 18.33 5.92
CA LYS A 119 9.45 18.80 4.57
C LYS A 119 10.96 18.93 4.35
N LYS A 120 11.66 19.58 5.27
CA LYS A 120 13.13 19.76 5.19
C LYS A 120 13.87 18.42 5.26
N THR A 121 13.39 17.49 6.07
CA THR A 121 13.96 16.14 6.19
C THR A 121 13.74 15.35 4.91
N ALA A 122 12.53 15.36 4.37
CA ALA A 122 12.19 14.73 3.11
C ALA A 122 13.06 15.25 1.96
N PHE A 123 13.26 16.57 1.89
CA PHE A 123 14.15 17.18 0.89
C PHE A 123 15.60 16.66 0.97
N LYS A 124 16.13 16.46 2.18
CA LYS A 124 17.48 15.88 2.35
C LYS A 124 17.54 14.45 1.86
N ILE A 125 16.52 13.64 2.16
CA ILE A 125 16.40 12.26 1.71
C ILE A 125 16.36 12.21 0.17
N THR A 126 15.54 13.06 -0.46
CA THR A 126 15.44 13.18 -1.92
C THR A 126 16.79 13.47 -2.57
N ARG A 127 17.52 14.41 -2.02
CA ARG A 127 18.86 14.76 -2.55
C ARG A 127 19.85 13.60 -2.43
N MET A 128 19.82 12.87 -1.33
CA MET A 128 20.67 11.69 -1.15
C MET A 128 20.32 10.60 -2.17
N GLY A 129 19.03 10.28 -2.33
CA GLY A 129 18.58 9.32 -3.33
C GLY A 129 19.02 9.67 -4.75
N ASN A 130 18.89 10.95 -5.13
CA ASN A 130 19.31 11.43 -6.45
C ASN A 130 20.83 11.31 -6.66
N LEU A 131 21.62 11.59 -5.63
CA LEU A 131 23.09 11.45 -5.69
C LEU A 131 23.49 9.99 -5.92
N VAL A 132 22.89 9.06 -5.17
CA VAL A 132 23.15 7.61 -5.31
C VAL A 132 22.71 7.13 -6.69
N ALA A 133 21.54 7.54 -7.16
CA ALA A 133 21.00 7.15 -8.47
C ALA A 133 21.92 7.58 -9.62
N LYS A 134 22.39 8.82 -9.60
CA LYS A 134 23.32 9.32 -10.62
C LYS A 134 24.66 8.58 -10.63
N GLU A 135 25.19 8.29 -9.47
CA GLU A 135 26.45 7.53 -9.36
C GLU A 135 26.27 6.08 -9.82
N ALA A 136 25.16 5.42 -9.46
CA ALA A 136 24.84 4.08 -9.93
C ALA A 136 24.66 4.04 -11.45
N SER A 137 23.91 4.98 -12.02
CA SER A 137 23.72 5.12 -13.47
C SER A 137 25.04 5.25 -14.22
N LYS A 138 25.94 6.09 -13.71
CA LYS A 138 27.26 6.28 -14.29
C LYS A 138 28.12 5.00 -14.25
N ARG A 139 28.14 4.30 -13.10
CA ARG A 139 28.95 3.09 -12.93
C ARG A 139 28.46 1.91 -13.77
N LEU A 140 27.14 1.77 -13.90
CA LEU A 140 26.52 0.65 -14.62
C LEU A 140 26.24 0.96 -16.08
N ASN A 141 26.46 2.20 -16.52
CA ASN A 141 26.14 2.69 -17.85
C ASN A 141 24.69 2.38 -18.28
N VAL A 142 23.75 2.57 -17.34
CA VAL A 142 22.31 2.37 -17.55
C VAL A 142 21.59 3.70 -17.26
N PRO A 143 20.61 4.11 -18.08
CA PRO A 143 19.85 5.34 -17.83
C PRO A 143 19.26 5.38 -16.43
N PHE A 144 19.29 6.54 -15.79
CA PHE A 144 18.58 6.79 -14.55
C PHE A 144 17.13 7.19 -14.87
N GLY A 145 16.18 6.49 -14.28
CA GLY A 145 14.76 6.76 -14.35
C GLY A 145 14.31 7.69 -13.25
N ILE A 146 13.80 7.12 -12.17
CA ILE A 146 13.29 7.89 -11.03
C ILE A 146 13.98 7.49 -9.71
N VAL A 147 13.90 8.39 -8.75
CA VAL A 147 14.09 8.06 -7.33
C VAL A 147 12.72 7.77 -6.75
N ASP A 148 12.47 6.52 -6.36
CA ASP A 148 11.31 6.17 -5.57
C ASP A 148 11.55 6.59 -4.13
N LEU A 149 10.93 7.66 -3.77
CA LEU A 149 11.04 8.30 -2.47
C LEU A 149 9.74 8.14 -1.69
N SER A 150 9.17 6.93 -1.73
CA SER A 150 8.08 6.58 -0.81
C SER A 150 8.60 6.67 0.62
N LEU A 151 7.86 7.37 1.47
CA LEU A 151 8.06 7.23 2.91
C LEU A 151 7.43 5.89 3.33
N ALA A 152 8.13 4.81 2.98
CA ALA A 152 7.72 3.43 3.24
C ALA A 152 8.56 2.85 4.38
N PRO A 153 7.93 2.21 5.37
CA PRO A 153 8.62 1.58 6.48
C PRO A 153 9.32 0.29 6.04
N THR A 154 10.22 -0.18 6.88
CA THR A 154 10.78 -1.53 6.82
C THR A 154 10.68 -2.18 8.20
N PRO A 155 10.85 -3.51 8.33
CA PRO A 155 10.87 -4.17 9.64
C PRO A 155 12.04 -3.78 10.54
N ALA A 156 12.95 -2.94 10.07
CA ALA A 156 14.07 -2.45 10.84
C ALA A 156 13.62 -1.63 12.05
N VAL A 157 14.35 -1.74 13.15
CA VAL A 157 14.02 -1.05 14.41
C VAL A 157 14.00 0.47 14.19
N GLY A 158 12.87 1.08 14.55
CA GLY A 158 12.67 2.53 14.46
C GLY A 158 12.23 3.05 13.08
N ASP A 159 12.17 2.19 12.07
CA ASP A 159 11.74 2.55 10.72
C ASP A 159 10.22 2.32 10.54
N SER A 160 9.41 3.17 11.14
CA SER A 160 7.95 3.04 11.20
C SER A 160 7.25 4.36 10.93
N VAL A 161 6.28 4.34 10.02
CA VAL A 161 5.37 5.48 9.78
C VAL A 161 4.43 5.68 10.97
N ALA A 162 3.94 4.61 11.58
CA ALA A 162 3.10 4.71 12.77
C ALA A 162 3.82 5.46 13.90
N TYR A 163 5.09 5.21 14.13
CA TYR A 163 5.87 5.92 15.15
C TYR A 163 6.07 7.40 14.82
N ILE A 164 6.09 7.79 13.54
CA ILE A 164 6.06 9.21 13.15
C ILE A 164 4.75 9.87 13.60
N LEU A 165 3.62 9.19 13.39
CA LEU A 165 2.30 9.69 13.77
C LEU A 165 2.16 9.79 15.31
N GLU A 166 2.69 8.81 16.02
CA GLU A 166 2.74 8.81 17.49
C GLU A 166 3.65 9.96 18.01
N GLU A 167 4.77 10.24 17.36
CA GLU A 167 5.65 11.36 17.72
C GLU A 167 4.97 12.72 17.54
N MET A 168 3.94 12.82 16.68
CA MET A 168 3.10 14.00 16.55
C MET A 168 2.15 14.23 17.75
N GLY A 169 2.11 13.30 18.72
CA GLY A 169 1.34 13.40 19.95
C GLY A 169 0.16 12.43 20.05
N LEU A 170 0.07 11.45 19.17
CA LEU A 170 -0.91 10.37 19.31
C LEU A 170 -0.36 9.32 20.28
N GLU A 171 -1.18 8.85 21.22
CA GLU A 171 -0.81 7.78 22.14
C GLU A 171 -0.52 6.48 21.39
N LYS A 172 -1.33 6.20 20.37
CA LYS A 172 -1.18 5.03 19.50
C LYS A 172 -1.70 5.36 18.09
N CYS A 173 -1.03 4.85 17.07
CA CYS A 173 -1.55 4.85 15.70
C CYS A 173 -2.90 4.13 15.66
N GLY A 174 -3.90 4.74 15.05
CA GLY A 174 -5.29 4.27 15.07
C GLY A 174 -6.21 5.10 15.98
N ALA A 175 -5.69 5.82 16.96
CA ALA A 175 -6.45 6.79 17.75
C ALA A 175 -7.10 7.87 16.87
N HIS A 176 -8.17 8.51 17.35
CA HIS A 176 -8.73 9.68 16.67
C HIS A 176 -7.65 10.76 16.49
N GLY A 177 -7.56 11.34 15.30
CA GLY A 177 -6.47 12.22 14.89
C GLY A 177 -5.44 11.57 13.97
N THR A 178 -5.36 10.24 13.91
CA THR A 178 -4.39 9.52 13.05
C THR A 178 -4.52 9.90 11.58
N THR A 179 -5.74 9.97 11.04
CA THR A 179 -5.98 10.36 9.65
C THR A 179 -5.52 11.81 9.39
N ALA A 180 -5.78 12.73 10.31
CA ALA A 180 -5.32 14.11 10.21
C ALA A 180 -3.78 14.22 10.27
N ALA A 181 -3.14 13.50 11.18
CA ALA A 181 -1.68 13.43 11.29
C ALA A 181 -1.05 12.85 10.00
N LEU A 182 -1.66 11.80 9.45
CA LEU A 182 -1.20 11.20 8.19
C LEU A 182 -1.39 12.15 7.00
N ALA A 183 -2.46 12.92 6.95
CA ALA A 183 -2.68 13.93 5.92
C ALA A 183 -1.57 15.00 5.97
N LEU A 184 -1.24 15.49 7.16
CA LEU A 184 -0.13 16.42 7.35
C LEU A 184 1.21 15.81 6.91
N LEU A 185 1.49 14.59 7.35
CA LEU A 185 2.72 13.88 6.99
C LEU A 185 2.83 13.72 5.47
N ASN A 186 1.78 13.23 4.83
CA ASN A 186 1.74 12.98 3.39
C ASN A 186 1.95 14.26 2.56
N ASP A 187 1.31 15.36 2.94
CA ASP A 187 1.47 16.66 2.30
C ASP A 187 2.90 17.21 2.49
N ALA A 188 3.42 17.15 3.72
CA ALA A 188 4.74 17.67 4.03
C ALA A 188 5.86 16.89 3.32
N VAL A 189 5.79 15.57 3.25
CA VAL A 189 6.80 14.77 2.53
C VAL A 189 6.72 15.00 1.02
N LYS A 190 5.53 15.17 0.45
CA LYS A 190 5.37 15.53 -0.98
C LYS A 190 5.97 16.90 -1.29
N LYS A 191 5.78 17.89 -0.43
CA LYS A 191 6.43 19.21 -0.53
C LYS A 191 7.95 19.11 -0.41
N GLY A 192 8.47 18.09 0.24
CA GLY A 192 9.90 17.77 0.32
C GLY A 192 10.44 16.99 -0.87
N GLY A 193 9.58 16.59 -1.82
CA GLY A 193 9.95 15.85 -3.03
C GLY A 193 9.81 14.33 -2.93
N LEU A 194 9.18 13.80 -1.86
CA LEU A 194 8.82 12.39 -1.77
C LEU A 194 7.51 12.10 -2.52
N SER A 195 7.29 10.85 -2.90
CA SER A 195 6.04 10.40 -3.54
C SER A 195 4.87 10.35 -2.56
N GLY A 196 5.14 10.20 -1.27
CA GLY A 196 4.18 10.24 -0.17
C GLY A 196 4.43 9.20 0.90
N ALA A 197 3.53 9.16 1.90
CA ALA A 197 3.58 8.21 3.00
C ALA A 197 2.84 6.91 2.65
N PHE A 198 3.44 5.78 2.97
CA PHE A 198 2.93 4.42 2.76
C PHE A 198 2.67 3.74 4.11
N ILE A 199 1.66 2.90 4.16
CA ILE A 199 1.18 2.27 5.39
C ILE A 199 1.06 0.73 5.28
N PRO A 200 2.10 0.00 4.82
CA PRO A 200 2.10 -1.46 4.79
C PRO A 200 2.15 -2.01 6.21
N VAL A 201 1.12 -2.74 6.63
CA VAL A 201 0.97 -3.14 8.05
C VAL A 201 2.05 -4.12 8.49
N SER A 202 2.36 -5.16 7.71
CA SER A 202 3.34 -6.17 8.12
C SER A 202 4.79 -5.68 8.11
N GLU A 203 5.06 -4.58 7.44
CA GLU A 203 6.39 -4.00 7.28
C GLU A 203 6.68 -2.90 8.32
N ASP A 204 5.69 -2.54 9.15
CA ASP A 204 5.73 -1.41 10.09
C ASP A 204 5.49 -1.88 11.52
N ALA A 205 6.54 -1.84 12.35
CA ALA A 205 6.46 -2.29 13.73
C ALA A 205 5.39 -1.56 14.55
N GLY A 206 5.20 -0.27 14.32
CA GLY A 206 4.17 0.51 15.01
C GLY A 206 2.75 0.18 14.54
N MET A 207 2.56 -0.12 13.24
CA MET A 207 1.28 -0.60 12.72
C MET A 207 0.93 -1.99 13.30
N ILE A 208 1.90 -2.90 13.32
CA ILE A 208 1.74 -4.23 13.92
C ILE A 208 1.30 -4.11 15.39
N ASP A 209 1.95 -3.26 16.15
CA ASP A 209 1.62 -3.02 17.55
C ASP A 209 0.23 -2.39 17.71
N ALA A 210 -0.13 -1.45 16.87
CA ALA A 210 -1.46 -0.82 16.86
C ALA A 210 -2.58 -1.83 16.53
N VAL A 211 -2.34 -2.78 15.64
CA VAL A 211 -3.28 -3.88 15.38
C VAL A 211 -3.40 -4.80 16.59
N LYS A 212 -2.29 -5.22 17.20
CA LYS A 212 -2.28 -6.11 18.37
C LYS A 212 -3.00 -5.50 19.58
N THR A 213 -2.91 -4.19 19.75
CA THR A 213 -3.59 -3.47 20.84
C THR A 213 -5.05 -3.14 20.52
N GLY A 214 -5.52 -3.43 19.30
CA GLY A 214 -6.88 -3.12 18.85
C GLY A 214 -7.11 -1.64 18.50
N ALA A 215 -6.07 -0.83 18.46
CA ALA A 215 -6.16 0.58 18.09
C ALA A 215 -6.37 0.78 16.56
N LEU A 216 -5.87 -0.15 15.76
CA LEU A 216 -5.92 -0.08 14.29
C LEU A 216 -6.77 -1.22 13.74
N SER A 217 -7.81 -0.87 12.98
CA SER A 217 -8.69 -1.79 12.26
C SER A 217 -8.61 -1.58 10.75
N ILE A 218 -9.19 -2.48 9.95
CA ILE A 218 -9.26 -2.33 8.49
C ILE A 218 -10.04 -1.06 8.13
N GLU A 219 -11.17 -0.79 8.77
CA GLU A 219 -12.00 0.39 8.53
C GLU A 219 -11.24 1.69 8.86
N LYS A 220 -10.38 1.65 9.89
CA LYS A 220 -9.50 2.78 10.19
C LYS A 220 -8.42 2.96 9.13
N LEU A 221 -7.85 1.87 8.64
CA LEU A 221 -6.89 1.91 7.54
C LEU A 221 -7.53 2.43 6.26
N GLU A 222 -8.76 2.03 5.91
CA GLU A 222 -9.50 2.57 4.77
C GLU A 222 -9.65 4.09 4.88
N ALA A 223 -10.03 4.60 6.06
CA ALA A 223 -10.07 6.05 6.29
C ALA A 223 -8.68 6.71 6.10
N MET A 224 -7.62 6.06 6.54
CA MET A 224 -6.24 6.55 6.36
C MET A 224 -5.82 6.51 4.88
N THR A 225 -6.30 5.55 4.10
CA THR A 225 -5.99 5.46 2.66
C THR A 225 -6.59 6.60 1.85
N CYS A 226 -7.59 7.30 2.36
CA CYS A 226 -8.06 8.54 1.74
C CYS A 226 -6.95 9.61 1.65
N VAL A 227 -5.98 9.60 2.54
CA VAL A 227 -4.94 10.63 2.69
C VAL A 227 -3.51 10.12 2.59
N CYS A 228 -3.28 8.81 2.47
CA CYS A 228 -1.97 8.23 2.20
C CYS A 228 -1.64 8.23 0.70
N SER A 229 -0.52 7.67 0.33
CA SER A 229 -0.11 7.65 -1.08
C SER A 229 -0.39 6.36 -1.83
N VAL A 230 -0.80 5.27 -1.15
CA VAL A 230 -1.03 4.02 -1.89
C VAL A 230 -2.38 3.36 -1.60
N GLY A 231 -2.66 2.88 -0.40
CA GLY A 231 -3.89 2.13 -0.11
C GLY A 231 -3.68 1.11 1.01
N LEU A 232 -4.51 0.07 1.03
CA LEU A 232 -4.38 -1.07 1.93
C LEU A 232 -3.22 -1.94 1.47
N ASP A 233 -2.18 -2.07 2.30
CA ASP A 233 -0.99 -2.79 1.92
C ASP A 233 -0.53 -3.76 3.01
N MET A 234 -0.16 -4.97 2.59
CA MET A 234 0.29 -6.06 3.46
C MET A 234 -0.67 -6.31 4.64
N ILE A 235 -1.95 -6.43 4.33
CA ILE A 235 -3.02 -6.69 5.29
C ILE A 235 -3.27 -8.20 5.36
N VAL A 236 -3.00 -8.80 6.51
CA VAL A 236 -3.29 -10.22 6.74
C VAL A 236 -4.69 -10.36 7.31
N ILE A 237 -5.49 -11.24 6.72
CA ILE A 237 -6.87 -11.50 7.12
C ILE A 237 -7.10 -13.00 7.35
N PRO A 238 -8.17 -13.43 8.05
CA PRO A 238 -8.47 -14.84 8.20
C PRO A 238 -8.60 -15.58 6.87
N GLY A 239 -8.06 -16.78 6.79
CA GLY A 239 -8.05 -17.56 5.57
C GLY A 239 -9.44 -18.03 5.09
N ASP A 240 -10.43 -18.02 5.97
CA ASP A 240 -11.83 -18.33 5.66
C ASP A 240 -12.64 -17.11 5.15
N THR A 241 -12.06 -15.92 5.12
CA THR A 241 -12.69 -14.73 4.53
C THR A 241 -13.17 -15.04 3.11
N SER A 242 -14.42 -14.70 2.80
CA SER A 242 -15.01 -15.00 1.49
C SER A 242 -14.40 -14.19 0.36
N ALA A 243 -14.41 -14.72 -0.85
CA ALA A 243 -13.97 -14.00 -2.04
C ALA A 243 -14.80 -12.71 -2.26
N SER A 244 -16.10 -12.74 -1.95
CA SER A 244 -16.97 -11.56 -2.05
C SER A 244 -16.58 -10.46 -1.07
N THR A 245 -16.18 -10.79 0.15
CA THR A 245 -15.67 -9.81 1.13
C THR A 245 -14.35 -9.20 0.67
N ILE A 246 -13.43 -10.01 0.15
CA ILE A 246 -12.17 -9.50 -0.43
C ILE A 246 -12.46 -8.58 -1.62
N SER A 247 -13.39 -8.97 -2.49
CA SER A 247 -13.84 -8.12 -3.61
C SER A 247 -14.44 -6.81 -3.13
N ALA A 248 -15.21 -6.81 -2.03
CA ALA A 248 -15.77 -5.59 -1.47
C ALA A 248 -14.70 -4.64 -0.93
N ILE A 249 -13.68 -5.15 -0.24
CA ILE A 249 -12.51 -4.37 0.19
C ILE A 249 -11.80 -3.74 -1.03
N ILE A 250 -11.63 -4.49 -2.11
CA ILE A 250 -11.06 -3.96 -3.36
C ILE A 250 -11.94 -2.86 -3.95
N ALA A 251 -13.27 -3.03 -3.93
CA ALA A 251 -14.21 -2.04 -4.44
C ALA A 251 -14.16 -0.74 -3.63
N ASP A 252 -14.07 -0.82 -2.29
CA ASP A 252 -13.98 0.34 -1.41
C ASP A 252 -12.70 1.13 -1.66
N GLU A 253 -11.56 0.46 -1.74
CA GLU A 253 -10.28 1.11 -2.08
C GLU A 253 -10.27 1.70 -3.50
N ALA A 254 -10.86 1.00 -4.47
CA ALA A 254 -10.99 1.52 -5.82
C ALA A 254 -11.89 2.78 -5.85
N ALA A 255 -12.94 2.83 -5.05
CA ALA A 255 -13.81 4.00 -4.92
C ALA A 255 -13.07 5.18 -4.28
N ILE A 256 -12.28 4.95 -3.24
CA ILE A 256 -11.42 5.96 -2.61
C ILE A 256 -10.45 6.53 -3.65
N GLY A 257 -9.78 5.67 -4.42
CA GLY A 257 -8.87 6.08 -5.48
C GLY A 257 -9.57 6.88 -6.59
N MET A 258 -10.72 6.39 -7.04
CA MET A 258 -11.50 7.00 -8.11
C MET A 258 -11.96 8.42 -7.75
N ILE A 259 -12.54 8.59 -6.55
CA ILE A 259 -13.08 9.89 -6.10
C ILE A 259 -11.96 10.89 -5.82
N ASN A 260 -10.87 10.46 -5.23
CA ASN A 260 -9.75 11.32 -4.85
C ASN A 260 -8.74 11.53 -5.99
N ASN A 261 -8.96 10.92 -7.16
CA ASN A 261 -8.03 10.96 -8.28
C ASN A 261 -6.58 10.61 -7.86
N LYS A 262 -6.45 9.55 -7.11
CA LYS A 262 -5.17 9.03 -6.62
C LYS A 262 -5.04 7.54 -6.92
N THR A 263 -3.82 7.05 -7.04
CA THR A 263 -3.56 5.62 -7.06
C THR A 263 -3.93 5.02 -5.70
N THR A 264 -4.72 3.96 -5.72
CA THR A 264 -4.94 3.08 -4.58
C THR A 264 -4.55 1.66 -4.93
N ALA A 265 -4.10 0.92 -3.94
CA ALA A 265 -3.70 -0.47 -4.06
C ALA A 265 -4.32 -1.31 -2.95
N VAL A 266 -4.57 -2.57 -3.24
CA VAL A 266 -4.97 -3.57 -2.26
C VAL A 266 -4.04 -4.76 -2.37
N ARG A 267 -3.28 -5.01 -1.30
CA ARG A 267 -2.46 -6.20 -1.10
C ARG A 267 -2.91 -6.86 0.20
N VAL A 268 -3.89 -7.75 0.09
CA VAL A 268 -4.46 -8.51 1.22
C VAL A 268 -4.08 -9.97 1.12
N ILE A 269 -3.83 -10.59 2.27
CA ILE A 269 -3.33 -11.95 2.37
C ILE A 269 -4.29 -12.75 3.26
N PRO A 270 -5.25 -13.50 2.66
CA PRO A 270 -6.05 -14.46 3.41
C PRO A 270 -5.16 -15.60 3.86
N ALA A 271 -4.82 -15.67 5.14
CA ALA A 271 -3.88 -16.66 5.68
C ALA A 271 -4.58 -17.98 5.99
N PRO A 272 -4.38 -19.07 5.21
CA PRO A 272 -5.09 -20.32 5.41
C PRO A 272 -4.84 -20.90 6.82
N GLY A 273 -5.93 -21.29 7.50
CA GLY A 273 -5.88 -21.89 8.84
C GLY A 273 -5.58 -20.93 9.98
N LYS A 274 -5.36 -19.66 9.71
CA LYS A 274 -5.08 -18.61 10.72
C LYS A 274 -6.36 -17.87 11.11
N LYS A 275 -6.39 -17.42 12.36
CA LYS A 275 -7.49 -16.68 12.99
C LYS A 275 -7.03 -15.30 13.43
N VAL A 276 -7.98 -14.41 13.69
CA VAL A 276 -7.70 -13.08 14.25
C VAL A 276 -6.79 -13.15 15.45
N GLY A 277 -5.71 -12.38 15.44
CA GLY A 277 -4.69 -12.34 16.47
C GLY A 277 -3.50 -13.27 16.24
N ASP A 278 -3.60 -14.25 15.32
CA ASP A 278 -2.44 -15.05 14.90
C ASP A 278 -1.44 -14.15 14.15
N ILE A 279 -0.21 -14.63 14.04
CA ILE A 279 0.86 -13.96 13.29
C ILE A 279 1.26 -14.81 12.10
N VAL A 280 1.50 -14.15 10.97
CA VAL A 280 2.09 -14.75 9.76
C VAL A 280 3.45 -14.13 9.54
N GLU A 281 4.48 -14.93 9.38
CA GLU A 281 5.85 -14.49 9.10
C GLU A 281 6.13 -14.59 7.60
N PHE A 282 6.43 -13.46 6.98
CA PHE A 282 6.82 -13.40 5.56
C PHE A 282 8.33 -13.35 5.39
N GLY A 283 9.03 -12.84 6.39
CA GLY A 283 10.48 -12.66 6.38
C GLY A 283 10.96 -11.49 5.52
N GLY A 284 12.27 -11.25 5.57
CA GLY A 284 12.92 -10.19 4.80
C GLY A 284 12.28 -8.81 5.00
N LEU A 285 12.06 -8.09 3.91
CA LEU A 285 11.45 -6.75 3.93
C LEU A 285 9.94 -6.78 4.12
N LEU A 286 9.27 -7.93 3.92
CA LEU A 286 7.82 -8.05 4.07
C LEU A 286 7.35 -8.24 5.52
N GLY A 287 8.29 -8.55 6.42
CA GLY A 287 8.08 -8.57 7.86
C GLY A 287 7.13 -9.65 8.38
N THR A 288 6.31 -9.28 9.34
CA THR A 288 5.34 -10.18 10.02
C THR A 288 3.98 -9.53 10.11
N GLY A 289 2.92 -10.20 9.68
CA GLY A 289 1.55 -9.67 9.68
C GLY A 289 0.68 -10.25 10.79
N PRO A 290 0.11 -9.44 11.68
CA PRO A 290 -0.98 -9.89 12.53
C PRO A 290 -2.25 -10.09 11.71
N VAL A 291 -2.97 -11.19 11.95
CA VAL A 291 -4.26 -11.46 11.29
C VAL A 291 -5.31 -10.50 11.84
N MET A 292 -5.80 -9.60 10.99
CA MET A 292 -6.75 -8.57 11.34
C MET A 292 -8.20 -9.06 11.23
N LYS A 293 -9.06 -8.51 12.07
CA LYS A 293 -10.50 -8.78 12.00
C LYS A 293 -11.09 -8.18 10.73
N VAL A 294 -11.96 -8.95 10.07
CA VAL A 294 -12.79 -8.51 8.92
C VAL A 294 -14.26 -8.58 9.33
N SER A 295 -15.10 -7.70 8.80
CA SER A 295 -16.55 -7.76 9.00
C SER A 295 -17.11 -9.11 8.53
N ASN A 296 -18.02 -9.67 9.33
CA ASN A 296 -18.73 -10.90 9.00
C ASN A 296 -20.01 -10.66 8.19
N LEU A 297 -20.32 -9.41 7.85
CA LEU A 297 -21.49 -9.08 7.05
C LEU A 297 -21.25 -9.42 5.59
N ASP A 298 -22.26 -9.99 4.95
CA ASP A 298 -22.17 -10.49 3.59
C ASP A 298 -22.27 -9.36 2.55
N SER A 299 -21.39 -9.37 1.56
CA SER A 299 -21.37 -8.45 0.42
C SER A 299 -21.61 -9.17 -0.93
N SER A 300 -21.99 -10.45 -0.90
CA SER A 300 -22.07 -11.29 -2.11
C SER A 300 -23.06 -10.76 -3.15
N GLU A 301 -24.24 -10.28 -2.73
CA GLU A 301 -25.22 -9.70 -3.65
C GLU A 301 -24.73 -8.39 -4.29
N PHE A 302 -24.02 -7.56 -3.51
CA PHE A 302 -23.41 -6.33 -4.03
C PHE A 302 -22.38 -6.65 -5.11
N ILE A 303 -21.48 -7.58 -4.84
CA ILE A 303 -20.44 -8.01 -5.80
C ILE A 303 -21.04 -8.73 -7.00
N ALA A 304 -22.10 -9.53 -6.81
CA ALA A 304 -22.78 -10.24 -7.88
C ALA A 304 -23.46 -9.35 -8.92
N ARG A 305 -23.73 -8.08 -8.61
CA ARG A 305 -24.28 -7.12 -9.58
C ARG A 305 -23.38 -6.93 -10.79
N GLY A 306 -22.07 -7.03 -10.62
CA GLY A 306 -21.11 -6.89 -11.72
C GLY A 306 -21.18 -5.54 -12.45
N GLY A 307 -20.76 -5.54 -13.69
CA GLY A 307 -20.80 -4.37 -14.55
C GLY A 307 -19.81 -3.28 -14.12
N ARG A 308 -20.23 -2.03 -14.14
CA ARG A 308 -19.33 -0.90 -13.87
C ARG A 308 -19.96 0.12 -12.91
N ILE A 309 -19.24 0.51 -11.88
CA ILE A 309 -19.50 1.76 -11.16
C ILE A 309 -18.99 2.90 -12.05
N PRO A 310 -19.84 3.84 -12.46
CA PRO A 310 -19.45 4.89 -13.41
C PRO A 310 -18.43 5.85 -12.80
N ALA A 311 -17.69 6.53 -13.68
CA ALA A 311 -16.77 7.57 -13.28
C ALA A 311 -17.50 8.71 -12.53
N PRO A 312 -16.87 9.35 -11.53
CA PRO A 312 -17.49 10.39 -10.74
C PRO A 312 -17.77 11.65 -11.57
N ILE A 313 -18.86 12.35 -11.20
CA ILE A 313 -19.17 13.67 -11.78
C ILE A 313 -18.30 14.71 -11.05
N HIS A 314 -17.38 15.31 -11.76
CA HIS A 314 -16.45 16.30 -11.18
C HIS A 314 -17.15 17.58 -10.68
N SER A 315 -18.34 17.90 -11.19
CA SER A 315 -19.13 19.05 -10.74
C SER A 315 -19.64 18.95 -9.29
N LEU A 316 -19.52 17.79 -8.67
CA LEU A 316 -19.85 17.62 -7.25
C LEU A 316 -18.63 17.85 -6.31
N ARG A 317 -17.51 18.22 -6.84
CA ARG A 317 -16.38 18.72 -6.04
C ARG A 317 -16.68 20.14 -5.62
N ASN A 318 -17.11 20.29 -4.38
CA ASN A 318 -17.21 21.61 -3.75
C ASN A 318 -15.84 22.06 -3.26
#